data_19dd965c62780be361259fbe9599faae
#
_entry.id   19dd965c62780be361259fbe9599faae
#
_cell.length_a   1.000
_cell.length_b   1.000
_cell.length_c   1.000
_cell.angle_alpha   90.00
_cell.angle_beta   90.00
_cell.angle_gamma   90.00
#
_symmetry.space_group_name_H-M   'P 1'
#
loop_
_entity.id
_entity.type
_entity.pdbx_description
1 polymer ?
#
loop_
_entity_poly.entity_id
_entity_poly.type
_entity_poly.pdbx_seq_one_letter_code
_entity_poly.pdbx_strand_id
1 'polypeptide(L)'
;EAAQKDERIEHVILSLDNIYGTGQTVLYDVGQALKKLKDAGKNIVAIADYYDQSAYYLASFANEIILHPDGGVAIDGYSTVRLYYKSFIDKLEVTVNLFRVGKYKSAMEPYIRDNMSEADKEARLAYLKVLWDSWKNVVSENREIQTNIIQSYADNLDEYMLAEGGNGAKAALKLNLVDKLLNRTQKREYLLKLIGKDEGEESFAQISSSDYFKIAKKDEDKNRSKNKIAVVVAAGSIVDGNQPPGMIGGDSTARLIR
;
A
#
# COMPACT_ATOMS: atom_id res chain seq x y z
N GLU A 1 10.66 -7.24 -14.49
CA GLU A 1 11.56 -7.12 -15.65
C GLU A 1 11.31 -8.23 -16.68
N ALA A 2 11.21 -9.53 -16.28
CA ALA A 2 10.91 -10.62 -17.20
C ALA A 2 9.61 -10.38 -17.97
N ALA A 3 8.51 -10.11 -17.27
CA ALA A 3 7.20 -9.89 -17.87
C ALA A 3 7.13 -8.68 -18.82
N GLN A 4 7.99 -7.67 -18.63
CA GLN A 4 8.06 -6.53 -19.55
C GLN A 4 8.48 -6.94 -20.98
N LYS A 5 9.38 -7.92 -21.07
CA LYS A 5 9.98 -8.41 -22.32
C LYS A 5 9.28 -9.63 -22.89
N ASP A 6 8.39 -10.24 -22.11
CA ASP A 6 7.68 -11.45 -22.52
C ASP A 6 6.43 -11.08 -23.35
N GLU A 7 6.48 -11.32 -24.64
CA GLU A 7 5.38 -11.00 -25.57
C GLU A 7 4.10 -11.79 -25.31
N ARG A 8 4.20 -12.93 -24.59
CA ARG A 8 3.04 -13.74 -24.21
C ARG A 8 2.21 -13.10 -23.10
N ILE A 9 2.80 -12.16 -22.34
CA ILE A 9 2.11 -11.42 -21.31
C ILE A 9 1.59 -10.12 -21.91
N GLU A 10 0.33 -10.09 -22.26
CA GLU A 10 -0.35 -8.91 -22.81
C GLU A 10 -1.09 -8.12 -21.70
N HIS A 11 -1.70 -8.86 -20.79
CA HIS A 11 -2.51 -8.31 -19.71
C HIS A 11 -1.95 -8.66 -18.32
N VAL A 12 -2.08 -7.73 -17.37
CA VAL A 12 -1.75 -7.93 -15.97
C VAL A 12 -3.00 -7.64 -15.14
N ILE A 13 -3.52 -8.66 -14.47
CA ILE A 13 -4.70 -8.51 -13.61
C ILE A 13 -4.23 -8.37 -12.17
N LEU A 14 -4.51 -7.22 -11.56
CA LEU A 14 -4.24 -6.92 -10.16
C LEU A 14 -5.48 -7.23 -9.33
N SER A 15 -5.50 -8.36 -8.63
CA SER A 15 -6.51 -8.66 -7.61
C SER A 15 -6.05 -8.06 -6.28
N LEU A 16 -6.73 -7.02 -5.81
CA LEU A 16 -6.27 -6.18 -4.69
C LEU A 16 -7.11 -6.31 -3.42
N ASP A 17 -7.96 -7.33 -3.32
CA ASP A 17 -8.83 -7.55 -2.15
C ASP A 17 -8.07 -7.92 -0.87
N ASN A 18 -6.80 -8.33 -0.96
CA ASN A 18 -6.02 -8.85 0.15
C ASN A 18 -4.66 -8.16 0.30
N ILE A 19 -4.64 -6.83 0.26
CA ILE A 19 -3.44 -6.04 0.54
C ILE A 19 -3.48 -5.62 2.02
N TYR A 20 -2.54 -6.10 2.82
CA TYR A 20 -2.49 -5.81 4.26
C TYR A 20 -1.13 -5.24 4.68
N GLY A 21 -1.18 -4.22 5.55
CA GLY A 21 -0.04 -3.79 6.37
C GLY A 21 1.20 -3.32 5.61
N THR A 22 1.03 -2.73 4.44
CA THR A 22 2.15 -2.32 3.58
C THR A 22 2.50 -0.86 3.79
N GLY A 23 3.78 -0.58 4.04
CA GLY A 23 4.30 0.80 4.13
C GLY A 23 4.38 1.49 2.77
N GLN A 24 4.29 2.82 2.76
CA GLN A 24 4.27 3.62 1.52
C GLN A 24 5.50 3.41 0.62
N THR A 25 6.67 3.13 1.19
CA THR A 25 7.88 2.84 0.41
C THR A 25 7.73 1.58 -0.43
N VAL A 26 7.14 0.52 0.14
CA VAL A 26 6.87 -0.73 -0.60
C VAL A 26 5.82 -0.50 -1.67
N LEU A 27 4.74 0.24 -1.35
CA LEU A 27 3.73 0.62 -2.35
C LEU A 27 4.35 1.40 -3.50
N TYR A 28 5.25 2.33 -3.21
CA TYR A 28 5.97 3.09 -4.22
C TYR A 28 6.80 2.18 -5.13
N ASP A 29 7.59 1.25 -4.58
CA ASP A 29 8.42 0.33 -5.36
C ASP A 29 7.58 -0.56 -6.26
N VAL A 30 6.45 -1.09 -5.74
CA VAL A 30 5.50 -1.88 -6.54
C VAL A 30 4.85 -1.00 -7.62
N GLY A 31 4.44 0.21 -7.28
CA GLY A 31 3.88 1.18 -8.23
C GLY A 31 4.84 1.50 -9.37
N GLN A 32 6.14 1.70 -9.07
CA GLN A 32 7.16 1.90 -10.11
C GLN A 32 7.34 0.66 -11.00
N ALA A 33 7.21 -0.54 -10.44
CA ALA A 33 7.24 -1.77 -11.23
C ALA A 33 6.01 -1.89 -12.15
N LEU A 34 4.81 -1.51 -11.68
CA LEU A 34 3.60 -1.45 -12.48
C LEU A 34 3.72 -0.40 -13.60
N LYS A 35 4.25 0.79 -13.29
CA LYS A 35 4.51 1.82 -14.30
C LYS A 35 5.41 1.29 -15.41
N LYS A 36 6.50 0.61 -15.07
CA LYS A 36 7.39 -0.01 -16.07
C LYS A 36 6.67 -1.04 -16.94
N LEU A 37 5.73 -1.82 -16.39
CA LEU A 37 4.91 -2.76 -17.18
C LEU A 37 4.00 -2.00 -18.15
N LYS A 38 3.34 -0.95 -17.69
CA LYS A 38 2.47 -0.09 -18.50
C LYS A 38 3.26 0.60 -19.62
N ASP A 39 4.44 1.16 -19.30
CA ASP A 39 5.34 1.79 -20.28
C ASP A 39 5.86 0.79 -21.34
N ALA A 40 5.93 -0.51 -20.98
CA ALA A 40 6.24 -1.59 -21.92
C ALA A 40 5.03 -2.08 -22.73
N GLY A 41 3.91 -1.37 -22.68
CA GLY A 41 2.69 -1.68 -23.44
C GLY A 41 1.81 -2.77 -22.83
N LYS A 42 2.06 -3.21 -21.60
CA LYS A 42 1.19 -4.19 -20.92
C LYS A 42 -0.07 -3.52 -20.43
N ASN A 43 -1.23 -4.11 -20.71
CA ASN A 43 -2.51 -3.60 -20.23
C ASN A 43 -2.76 -4.08 -18.80
N ILE A 44 -2.87 -3.16 -17.86
CA ILE A 44 -3.06 -3.45 -16.42
C ILE A 44 -4.51 -3.18 -16.05
N VAL A 45 -5.20 -4.18 -15.51
CA VAL A 45 -6.57 -4.07 -14.99
C VAL A 45 -6.56 -4.38 -13.50
N ALA A 46 -6.98 -3.42 -12.68
CA ALA A 46 -7.16 -3.62 -11.25
C ALA A 46 -8.61 -4.05 -10.96
N ILE A 47 -8.75 -5.07 -10.13
CA ILE A 47 -10.06 -5.59 -9.71
C ILE A 47 -10.08 -5.74 -8.18
N ALA A 48 -11.15 -5.29 -7.54
CA ALA A 48 -11.44 -5.57 -6.14
C ALA A 48 -12.93 -5.47 -5.85
N ASP A 49 -13.35 -6.04 -4.74
CA ASP A 49 -14.68 -5.83 -4.19
C ASP A 49 -14.71 -4.54 -3.34
N TYR A 50 -13.55 -4.15 -2.80
CA TYR A 50 -13.35 -2.93 -2.03
C TYR A 50 -11.88 -2.50 -2.11
N TYR A 51 -11.62 -1.20 -2.25
CA TYR A 51 -10.26 -0.66 -2.22
C TYR A 51 -10.04 0.13 -0.93
N ASP A 52 -9.13 -0.33 -0.08
CA ASP A 52 -8.53 0.53 0.95
C ASP A 52 -7.50 1.49 0.32
N GLN A 53 -6.97 2.41 1.11
CA GLN A 53 -6.02 3.41 0.64
C GLN A 53 -4.76 2.81 -0.01
N SER A 54 -4.26 1.67 0.49
CA SER A 54 -3.07 0.99 -0.03
C SER A 54 -3.37 0.27 -1.35
N ALA A 55 -4.49 -0.46 -1.40
CA ALA A 55 -4.96 -1.14 -2.59
C ALA A 55 -5.28 -0.13 -3.70
N TYR A 56 -5.93 0.99 -3.35
CA TYR A 56 -6.25 2.04 -4.31
C TYR A 56 -5.01 2.73 -4.88
N TYR A 57 -3.97 2.93 -4.05
CA TYR A 57 -2.69 3.44 -4.54
C TYR A 57 -2.13 2.58 -5.67
N LEU A 58 -2.12 1.26 -5.50
CA LEU A 58 -1.65 0.34 -6.54
C LEU A 58 -2.61 0.28 -7.73
N ALA A 59 -3.92 0.30 -7.47
CA ALA A 59 -4.94 0.34 -8.52
C ALA A 59 -4.79 1.56 -9.41
N SER A 60 -4.37 2.70 -8.88
CA SER A 60 -4.19 3.95 -9.65
C SER A 60 -3.22 3.81 -10.82
N PHE A 61 -2.27 2.87 -10.77
CA PHE A 61 -1.34 2.59 -11.86
C PHE A 61 -1.96 1.77 -13.01
N ALA A 62 -3.14 1.19 -12.81
CA ALA A 62 -3.81 0.39 -13.83
C ALA A 62 -4.30 1.27 -15.01
N ASN A 63 -4.55 0.63 -16.14
CA ASN A 63 -5.23 1.25 -17.26
C ASN A 63 -6.74 1.33 -17.00
N GLU A 64 -7.27 0.38 -16.22
CA GLU A 64 -8.67 0.31 -15.85
C GLU A 64 -8.84 -0.23 -14.43
N ILE A 65 -9.73 0.40 -13.66
CA ILE A 65 -10.04 0.03 -12.28
C ILE A 65 -11.50 -0.41 -12.21
N ILE A 66 -11.70 -1.66 -11.80
CA ILE A 66 -13.02 -2.29 -11.69
C ILE A 66 -13.34 -2.51 -10.21
N LEU A 67 -14.49 -2.00 -9.77
CA LEU A 67 -14.98 -2.12 -8.40
C LEU A 67 -16.31 -2.88 -8.39
N HIS A 68 -16.59 -3.63 -7.31
CA HIS A 68 -17.89 -4.23 -7.09
C HIS A 68 -18.97 -3.14 -6.88
N PRO A 69 -20.20 -3.29 -7.43
CA PRO A 69 -21.26 -2.28 -7.28
C PRO A 69 -21.69 -1.97 -5.83
N ASP A 70 -21.48 -2.92 -4.91
CA ASP A 70 -21.76 -2.75 -3.47
C ASP A 70 -20.50 -2.44 -2.67
N GLY A 71 -19.38 -2.17 -3.34
CA GLY A 71 -18.10 -1.84 -2.73
C GLY A 71 -17.89 -0.36 -2.50
N GLY A 72 -16.63 0.03 -2.36
CA GLY A 72 -16.23 1.42 -2.17
C GLY A 72 -14.73 1.59 -2.27
N VAL A 73 -14.31 2.85 -2.25
CA VAL A 73 -12.91 3.26 -2.15
C VAL A 73 -12.77 4.04 -0.84
N ALA A 74 -11.99 3.52 0.11
CA ALA A 74 -11.68 4.25 1.34
C ALA A 74 -10.34 4.97 1.22
N ILE A 75 -10.38 6.27 1.38
CA ILE A 75 -9.21 7.15 1.40
C ILE A 75 -9.26 7.93 2.72
N ASP A 76 -8.48 7.46 3.71
CA ASP A 76 -8.56 7.96 5.09
C ASP A 76 -7.42 8.93 5.44
N GLY A 77 -6.44 9.10 4.54
CA GLY A 77 -5.22 9.85 4.83
C GLY A 77 -4.26 9.09 5.75
N TYR A 78 -3.39 9.84 6.43
CA TYR A 78 -2.44 9.27 7.40
C TYR A 78 -2.68 9.88 8.77
N SER A 79 -2.75 9.02 9.78
CA SER A 79 -2.94 9.42 11.16
C SER A 79 -1.97 8.72 12.11
N THR A 80 -1.79 9.27 13.28
CA THR A 80 -1.10 8.61 14.40
C THR A 80 -1.95 8.75 15.65
N VAL A 81 -2.25 7.61 16.27
CA VAL A 81 -3.02 7.55 17.51
C VAL A 81 -2.12 7.07 18.63
N ARG A 82 -2.22 7.70 19.80
CA ARG A 82 -1.45 7.34 20.97
C ARG A 82 -2.30 7.40 22.22
N LEU A 83 -2.16 6.40 23.07
CA LEU A 83 -2.80 6.40 24.40
C LEU A 83 -1.99 7.20 25.39
N TYR A 84 -2.67 7.88 26.32
CA TYR A 84 -2.10 8.66 27.40
C TYR A 84 -2.60 8.15 28.74
N TYR A 85 -1.74 8.04 29.72
CA TYR A 85 -1.99 7.32 30.95
C TYR A 85 -1.81 8.17 32.20
N LYS A 86 -1.53 9.48 32.06
CA LYS A 86 -1.23 10.32 33.22
C LYS A 86 -2.34 10.29 34.27
N SER A 87 -3.58 10.55 33.91
CA SER A 87 -4.70 10.52 34.84
C SER A 87 -4.90 9.18 35.53
N PHE A 88 -4.56 8.06 34.86
CA PHE A 88 -4.58 6.73 35.46
C PHE A 88 -3.43 6.53 36.44
N ILE A 89 -2.22 6.95 36.07
CA ILE A 89 -1.00 6.88 36.89
C ILE A 89 -1.16 7.71 38.17
N ASP A 90 -1.75 8.91 38.08
CA ASP A 90 -2.05 9.78 39.19
C ASP A 90 -3.02 9.11 40.22
N LYS A 91 -4.05 8.36 39.71
CA LYS A 91 -4.97 7.60 40.58
C LYS A 91 -4.29 6.46 41.33
N LEU A 92 -3.18 5.95 40.81
CA LEU A 92 -2.37 4.91 41.45
C LEU A 92 -1.31 5.52 42.38
N GLU A 93 -1.27 6.85 42.54
CA GLU A 93 -0.27 7.58 43.32
C GLU A 93 1.18 7.29 42.92
N VAL A 94 1.40 6.95 41.64
CA VAL A 94 2.73 6.68 41.07
C VAL A 94 3.34 7.97 40.54
N THR A 95 4.56 8.28 41.00
CA THR A 95 5.31 9.45 40.49
C THR A 95 6.22 9.08 39.34
N VAL A 96 6.09 9.76 38.22
CA VAL A 96 6.96 9.62 37.06
C VAL A 96 8.02 10.72 37.08
N ASN A 97 9.28 10.34 37.24
CA ASN A 97 10.42 11.25 37.17
C ASN A 97 11.04 11.21 35.79
N LEU A 98 10.90 12.28 35.02
CA LEU A 98 11.38 12.37 33.65
C LEU A 98 12.63 13.27 33.55
N PHE A 99 13.70 12.70 33.02
CA PHE A 99 14.92 13.42 32.65
C PHE A 99 15.05 13.40 31.11
N ARG A 100 14.73 14.52 30.48
CA ARG A 100 14.83 14.65 29.01
C ARG A 100 15.49 15.96 28.61
N VAL A 101 16.22 15.94 27.49
CA VAL A 101 16.75 17.13 26.84
C VAL A 101 16.29 17.11 25.36
N GLY A 102 15.68 18.20 24.93
CA GLY A 102 15.17 18.38 23.58
C GLY A 102 13.64 18.51 23.49
N LYS A 103 13.19 19.52 22.74
CA LYS A 103 11.78 19.93 22.57
C LYS A 103 10.91 18.78 22.03
N TYR A 104 11.45 18.01 21.07
CA TYR A 104 10.69 16.98 20.31
C TYR A 104 10.81 15.57 20.88
N LYS A 105 11.43 15.38 22.04
CA LYS A 105 11.51 14.07 22.69
C LYS A 105 10.21 13.73 23.41
N SER A 106 9.25 13.21 22.70
CA SER A 106 7.87 12.96 23.17
C SER A 106 7.63 11.53 23.67
N ALA A 107 8.65 10.63 23.66
CA ALA A 107 8.48 9.22 24.00
C ALA A 107 7.76 8.98 25.34
N MET A 108 8.04 9.79 26.36
CA MET A 108 7.47 9.69 27.71
C MET A 108 6.22 10.53 27.93
N GLU A 109 5.74 11.28 26.95
CA GLU A 109 4.53 12.09 27.12
C GLU A 109 3.29 11.30 27.57
N PRO A 110 3.07 10.04 27.13
CA PRO A 110 1.94 9.24 27.61
C PRO A 110 1.86 9.08 29.14
N TYR A 111 2.96 9.18 29.82
CA TYR A 111 3.03 8.97 31.27
C TYR A 111 2.97 10.27 32.07
N ILE A 112 3.13 11.42 31.42
CA ILE A 112 3.20 12.73 32.09
C ILE A 112 2.15 13.74 31.59
N ARG A 113 1.32 13.35 30.64
CA ARG A 113 0.27 14.15 30.02
C ARG A 113 -0.92 13.28 29.63
N ASP A 114 -2.10 13.91 29.49
CA ASP A 114 -3.32 13.25 28.97
C ASP A 114 -3.58 13.55 27.50
N ASN A 115 -2.70 14.29 26.82
CA ASN A 115 -2.81 14.64 25.41
C ASN A 115 -1.43 14.86 24.79
N MET A 116 -1.39 14.91 23.47
CA MET A 116 -0.19 15.20 22.68
C MET A 116 0.26 16.65 22.88
N SER A 117 1.56 16.89 23.06
CA SER A 117 2.11 18.25 23.10
C SER A 117 2.08 18.90 21.70
N GLU A 118 2.08 20.24 21.66
CA GLU A 118 2.17 20.96 20.39
C GLU A 118 3.48 20.64 19.65
N ALA A 119 4.57 20.40 20.37
CA ALA A 119 5.84 19.98 19.76
C ALA A 119 5.75 18.58 19.13
N ASP A 120 5.07 17.62 19.74
CA ASP A 120 4.86 16.27 19.17
C ASP A 120 3.89 16.35 17.98
N LYS A 121 2.84 17.17 18.05
CA LYS A 121 1.93 17.43 16.91
C LYS A 121 2.70 18.02 15.72
N GLU A 122 3.50 19.06 15.95
CA GLU A 122 4.34 19.69 14.93
C GLU A 122 5.24 18.66 14.25
N ALA A 123 5.96 17.85 15.03
CA ALA A 123 6.85 16.82 14.50
C ALA A 123 6.12 15.74 13.68
N ARG A 124 4.93 15.31 14.16
CA ARG A 124 4.13 14.31 13.46
C ARG A 124 3.51 14.85 12.18
N LEU A 125 2.93 16.02 12.23
CA LEU A 125 2.33 16.67 11.06
C LEU A 125 3.37 16.90 9.95
N ALA A 126 4.61 17.20 10.31
CA ALA A 126 5.68 17.42 9.34
C ALA A 126 5.88 16.21 8.41
N TYR A 127 5.95 14.99 8.94
CA TYR A 127 6.13 13.80 8.12
C TYR A 127 4.80 13.26 7.55
N LEU A 128 3.70 13.30 8.31
CA LEU A 128 2.40 12.83 7.82
C LEU A 128 1.92 13.63 6.60
N LYS A 129 2.14 14.96 6.63
CA LYS A 129 1.82 15.82 5.49
C LYS A 129 2.61 15.41 4.25
N VAL A 130 3.91 15.16 4.38
CA VAL A 130 4.75 14.73 3.26
C VAL A 130 4.27 13.40 2.67
N LEU A 131 3.94 12.43 3.54
CA LEU A 131 3.41 11.14 3.11
C LEU A 131 2.09 11.30 2.37
N TRP A 132 1.18 12.11 2.93
CA TRP A 132 -0.14 12.34 2.34
C TRP A 132 -0.08 13.09 1.01
N ASP A 133 0.72 14.15 0.94
CA ASP A 133 0.91 14.90 -0.31
C ASP A 133 1.56 14.02 -1.39
N SER A 134 2.55 13.18 -1.02
CA SER A 134 3.17 12.22 -1.92
C SER A 134 2.15 11.22 -2.47
N TRP A 135 1.30 10.66 -1.60
CA TRP A 135 0.25 9.72 -1.99
C TRP A 135 -0.75 10.37 -2.96
N LYS A 136 -1.27 11.56 -2.59
CA LYS A 136 -2.21 12.31 -3.44
C LYS A 136 -1.64 12.65 -4.80
N ASN A 137 -0.39 13.08 -4.85
CA ASN A 137 0.26 13.47 -6.11
C ASN A 137 0.37 12.28 -7.07
N VAL A 138 0.77 11.10 -6.58
CA VAL A 138 0.86 9.90 -7.41
C VAL A 138 -0.50 9.48 -7.93
N VAL A 139 -1.52 9.44 -7.07
CA VAL A 139 -2.88 9.10 -7.49
C VAL A 139 -3.45 10.13 -8.45
N SER A 140 -3.22 11.42 -8.19
CA SER A 140 -3.63 12.53 -9.05
C SER A 140 -3.02 12.41 -10.46
N GLU A 141 -1.72 12.14 -10.53
CA GLU A 141 -1.02 11.95 -11.82
C GLU A 141 -1.55 10.72 -12.58
N ASN A 142 -1.70 9.60 -11.90
CA ASN A 142 -2.10 8.34 -12.51
C ASN A 142 -3.56 8.34 -12.99
N ARG A 143 -4.46 9.03 -12.25
CA ARG A 143 -5.91 9.09 -12.54
C ARG A 143 -6.35 10.34 -13.25
N GLU A 144 -5.44 11.29 -13.48
CA GLU A 144 -5.74 12.61 -14.07
C GLU A 144 -6.83 13.38 -13.29
N ILE A 145 -6.82 13.22 -11.95
CA ILE A 145 -7.76 13.85 -11.02
C ILE A 145 -7.01 14.90 -10.20
N GLN A 146 -7.58 16.07 -9.99
CA GLN A 146 -6.96 17.10 -9.16
C GLN A 146 -6.82 16.67 -7.70
N THR A 147 -5.70 16.99 -7.06
CA THR A 147 -5.42 16.62 -5.66
C THR A 147 -6.45 17.16 -4.66
N ASN A 148 -7.09 18.29 -4.94
CA ASN A 148 -8.16 18.85 -4.12
C ASN A 148 -9.46 18.01 -4.18
N ILE A 149 -9.75 17.34 -5.30
CA ILE A 149 -10.89 16.41 -5.39
C ILE A 149 -10.62 15.19 -4.51
N ILE A 150 -9.40 14.64 -4.55
CA ILE A 150 -8.99 13.54 -3.70
C ILE A 150 -9.08 13.94 -2.22
N GLN A 151 -8.60 15.13 -1.87
CA GLN A 151 -8.72 15.65 -0.51
C GLN A 151 -10.19 15.82 -0.09
N SER A 152 -11.00 16.42 -0.93
CA SER A 152 -12.43 16.60 -0.65
C SER A 152 -13.15 15.27 -0.47
N TYR A 153 -12.82 14.27 -1.28
CA TYR A 153 -13.38 12.92 -1.13
C TYR A 153 -12.98 12.27 0.21
N ALA A 154 -11.72 12.40 0.63
CA ALA A 154 -11.25 11.89 1.91
C ALA A 154 -11.90 12.59 3.11
N ASP A 155 -12.12 13.92 3.00
CA ASP A 155 -12.67 14.72 4.08
C ASP A 155 -14.19 14.60 4.22
N ASN A 156 -14.92 14.30 3.11
CA ASN A 156 -16.38 14.36 3.04
C ASN A 156 -16.97 13.11 2.37
N LEU A 157 -16.41 11.94 2.61
CA LEU A 157 -16.87 10.67 1.99
C LEU A 157 -18.35 10.40 2.24
N ASP A 158 -18.84 10.72 3.43
CA ASP A 158 -20.25 10.58 3.83
C ASP A 158 -21.19 11.43 2.96
N GLU A 159 -20.83 12.68 2.65
CA GLU A 159 -21.60 13.56 1.77
C GLU A 159 -21.66 13.00 0.34
N TYR A 160 -20.52 12.54 -0.19
CA TYR A 160 -20.47 11.92 -1.51
C TYR A 160 -21.29 10.64 -1.60
N MET A 161 -21.25 9.81 -0.56
CA MET A 161 -22.07 8.60 -0.48
C MET A 161 -23.56 8.94 -0.40
N LEU A 162 -23.95 9.89 0.45
CA LEU A 162 -25.34 10.33 0.60
C LEU A 162 -25.91 10.85 -0.72
N ALA A 163 -25.12 11.60 -1.49
CA ALA A 163 -25.52 12.10 -2.81
C ALA A 163 -25.81 10.99 -3.82
N GLU A 164 -25.24 9.79 -3.60
CA GLU A 164 -25.45 8.61 -4.44
C GLU A 164 -26.32 7.53 -3.72
N GLY A 165 -27.21 7.97 -2.83
CA GLY A 165 -28.14 7.08 -2.11
C GLY A 165 -27.49 6.12 -1.13
N GLY A 166 -26.35 6.51 -0.55
CA GLY A 166 -25.56 5.69 0.38
C GLY A 166 -24.58 4.72 -0.31
N ASN A 167 -24.40 4.81 -1.62
CA ASN A 167 -23.59 3.89 -2.39
C ASN A 167 -22.17 4.44 -2.65
N GLY A 168 -21.16 3.91 -1.97
CA GLY A 168 -19.76 4.32 -2.09
C GLY A 168 -19.14 4.01 -3.45
N ALA A 169 -19.56 2.93 -4.11
CA ALA A 169 -19.04 2.57 -5.43
C ALA A 169 -19.50 3.59 -6.50
N LYS A 170 -20.77 4.03 -6.44
CA LYS A 170 -21.26 5.08 -7.34
C LYS A 170 -20.58 6.42 -7.08
N ALA A 171 -20.33 6.77 -5.82
CA ALA A 171 -19.59 7.96 -5.46
C ALA A 171 -18.17 7.94 -6.06
N ALA A 172 -17.47 6.81 -5.95
CA ALA A 172 -16.15 6.63 -6.54
C ALA A 172 -16.16 6.70 -8.08
N LEU A 173 -17.15 6.09 -8.73
CA LEU A 173 -17.32 6.15 -10.18
C LEU A 173 -17.58 7.58 -10.68
N LYS A 174 -18.42 8.32 -10.00
CA LYS A 174 -18.78 9.71 -10.35
C LYS A 174 -17.58 10.66 -10.29
N LEU A 175 -16.62 10.38 -9.41
CA LEU A 175 -15.39 11.16 -9.27
C LEU A 175 -14.23 10.60 -10.10
N ASN A 176 -14.47 9.64 -10.98
CA ASN A 176 -13.45 8.97 -11.80
C ASN A 176 -12.36 8.26 -10.97
N LEU A 177 -12.63 7.94 -9.71
CA LEU A 177 -11.74 7.12 -8.90
C LEU A 177 -11.68 5.68 -9.43
N VAL A 178 -12.78 5.18 -10.00
CA VAL A 178 -12.88 3.88 -10.67
C VAL A 178 -13.54 4.03 -12.04
N ASP A 179 -13.31 3.06 -12.93
CA ASP A 179 -13.77 3.15 -14.32
C ASP A 179 -15.03 2.34 -14.58
N LYS A 180 -15.23 1.23 -13.85
CA LYS A 180 -16.39 0.35 -14.01
C LYS A 180 -16.87 -0.22 -12.69
N LEU A 181 -18.18 -0.44 -12.62
CA LEU A 181 -18.82 -1.18 -11.54
C LEU A 181 -19.31 -2.51 -12.11
N LEU A 182 -18.62 -3.62 -11.74
CA LEU A 182 -18.97 -4.95 -12.21
C LEU A 182 -19.09 -5.92 -11.03
N ASN A 183 -20.19 -6.65 -10.95
CA ASN A 183 -20.32 -7.75 -10.02
C ASN A 183 -19.45 -8.95 -10.45
N ARG A 184 -19.39 -10.00 -9.65
CA ARG A 184 -18.52 -11.16 -9.88
C ARG A 184 -18.74 -11.81 -11.25
N THR A 185 -20.00 -11.98 -11.67
CA THR A 185 -20.32 -12.58 -12.97
C THR A 185 -19.87 -11.67 -14.11
N GLN A 186 -20.19 -10.40 -14.02
CA GLN A 186 -19.82 -9.38 -15.01
C GLN A 186 -18.29 -9.20 -15.09
N LYS A 187 -17.56 -9.22 -13.95
CA LYS A 187 -16.08 -9.22 -13.94
C LYS A 187 -15.54 -10.42 -14.71
N ARG A 188 -16.09 -11.61 -14.48
CA ARG A 188 -15.66 -12.81 -15.21
C ARG A 188 -15.93 -12.71 -16.71
N GLU A 189 -17.12 -12.30 -17.12
CA GLU A 189 -17.47 -12.09 -18.52
C GLU A 189 -16.57 -11.05 -19.20
N TYR A 190 -16.28 -9.97 -18.50
CA TYR A 190 -15.37 -8.93 -18.96
C TYR A 190 -13.96 -9.47 -19.20
N LEU A 191 -13.39 -10.23 -18.25
CA LEU A 191 -12.06 -10.83 -18.36
C LEU A 191 -12.01 -11.89 -19.48
N LEU A 192 -13.06 -12.71 -19.62
CA LEU A 192 -13.17 -13.67 -20.73
C LEU A 192 -13.19 -13.00 -22.11
N LYS A 193 -13.84 -11.85 -22.20
CA LYS A 193 -13.88 -11.06 -23.44
C LYS A 193 -12.54 -10.36 -23.72
N LEU A 194 -11.85 -9.90 -22.69
CA LEU A 194 -10.59 -9.17 -22.79
C LEU A 194 -9.42 -10.09 -23.14
N ILE A 195 -9.35 -11.25 -22.48
CA ILE A 195 -8.18 -12.13 -22.50
C ILE A 195 -8.40 -13.35 -23.41
N GLY A 196 -9.65 -13.79 -23.57
CA GLY A 196 -10.00 -15.04 -24.24
C GLY A 196 -10.12 -16.21 -23.28
N LYS A 197 -10.69 -17.31 -23.78
CA LYS A 197 -10.84 -18.56 -23.01
C LYS A 197 -9.57 -19.37 -23.03
N ASP A 198 -9.31 -20.07 -21.95
CA ASP A 198 -8.30 -21.11 -21.89
C ASP A 198 -8.77 -22.38 -22.64
N GLU A 199 -7.86 -23.05 -23.32
CA GLU A 199 -8.19 -24.28 -24.07
C GLU A 199 -8.59 -25.40 -23.10
N GLY A 200 -9.86 -25.75 -23.10
CA GLY A 200 -10.43 -26.86 -22.33
C GLY A 200 -11.00 -26.49 -20.97
N GLU A 201 -10.98 -25.23 -20.57
CA GLU A 201 -11.55 -24.77 -19.31
C GLU A 201 -12.63 -23.70 -19.48
N GLU A 202 -13.50 -23.59 -18.49
CA GLU A 202 -14.53 -22.55 -18.44
C GLU A 202 -13.98 -21.20 -17.89
N SER A 203 -12.66 -20.97 -17.92
CA SER A 203 -11.99 -19.79 -17.39
C SER A 203 -11.27 -19.00 -18.50
N PHE A 204 -10.71 -17.84 -18.15
CA PHE A 204 -9.85 -17.06 -19.05
C PHE A 204 -8.40 -17.55 -18.97
N ALA A 205 -7.64 -17.41 -20.06
CA ALA A 205 -6.25 -17.82 -20.16
C ALA A 205 -5.39 -16.98 -19.18
N GLN A 206 -4.74 -17.62 -18.22
CA GLN A 206 -3.95 -16.95 -17.20
C GLN A 206 -2.80 -17.81 -16.68
N ILE A 207 -1.80 -17.15 -16.15
CA ILE A 207 -0.76 -17.75 -15.33
C ILE A 207 -0.68 -16.99 -14.00
N SER A 208 -0.58 -17.71 -12.88
CA SER A 208 -0.39 -17.04 -11.59
C SER A 208 0.97 -16.34 -11.52
N SER A 209 1.06 -15.23 -10.78
CA SER A 209 2.33 -14.52 -10.56
C SER A 209 3.39 -15.42 -9.93
N SER A 210 2.99 -16.36 -9.05
CA SER A 210 3.89 -17.32 -8.40
C SER A 210 4.47 -18.33 -9.38
N ASP A 211 3.67 -18.82 -10.32
CA ASP A 211 4.13 -19.80 -11.32
C ASP A 211 4.97 -19.12 -12.41
N TYR A 212 4.55 -17.92 -12.83
CA TYR A 212 5.37 -17.10 -13.72
C TYR A 212 6.74 -16.78 -13.11
N PHE A 213 6.80 -16.43 -11.83
CA PHE A 213 8.05 -16.17 -11.13
C PHE A 213 8.99 -17.38 -11.10
N LYS A 214 8.47 -18.61 -10.93
CA LYS A 214 9.28 -19.85 -10.98
C LYS A 214 9.93 -20.04 -12.35
N ILE A 215 9.20 -19.72 -13.44
CA ILE A 215 9.71 -19.80 -14.81
C ILE A 215 10.79 -18.74 -15.04
N ALA A 216 10.49 -17.48 -14.73
CA ALA A 216 11.39 -16.36 -14.91
C ALA A 216 12.70 -16.52 -14.12
N LYS A 217 12.63 -17.03 -12.87
CA LYS A 217 13.80 -17.28 -12.04
C LYS A 217 14.74 -18.34 -12.61
N LYS A 218 14.20 -19.39 -13.25
CA LYS A 218 15.05 -20.42 -13.90
C LYS A 218 15.89 -19.84 -15.03
N ASP A 219 15.40 -18.84 -15.71
CA ASP A 219 16.13 -18.20 -16.81
C ASP A 219 17.19 -17.20 -16.32
N GLU A 220 16.94 -16.51 -15.20
CA GLU A 220 17.95 -15.67 -14.53
C GLU A 220 19.11 -16.48 -13.96
N ASP A 221 18.85 -17.66 -13.38
CA ASP A 221 19.88 -18.52 -12.79
C ASP A 221 20.91 -19.02 -13.84
N LYS A 222 20.55 -19.08 -15.11
CA LYS A 222 21.47 -19.42 -16.21
C LYS A 222 22.48 -18.31 -16.50
N ASN A 223 22.18 -17.06 -16.14
CA ASN A 223 22.99 -15.87 -16.46
C ASN A 223 23.69 -15.25 -15.24
N ARG A 224 23.87 -15.99 -14.15
CA ARG A 224 24.51 -15.48 -12.94
C ARG A 224 25.95 -15.09 -13.17
N SER A 225 26.32 -13.86 -12.78
CA SER A 225 27.70 -13.40 -12.71
C SER A 225 28.50 -14.25 -11.72
N LYS A 226 29.80 -14.51 -12.06
CA LYS A 226 30.74 -15.14 -11.15
C LYS A 226 31.06 -14.24 -9.94
N ASN A 227 30.92 -12.93 -10.09
CA ASN A 227 31.12 -11.96 -9.03
C ASN A 227 29.82 -11.83 -8.20
N LYS A 228 29.96 -11.92 -6.89
CA LYS A 228 28.84 -11.82 -5.94
C LYS A 228 29.04 -10.60 -5.05
N ILE A 229 27.97 -9.86 -4.82
CA ILE A 229 27.88 -8.80 -3.80
C ILE A 229 27.00 -9.36 -2.69
N ALA A 230 27.54 -9.40 -1.46
CA ALA A 230 26.75 -9.74 -0.28
C ALA A 230 26.07 -8.47 0.26
N VAL A 231 24.78 -8.55 0.51
CA VAL A 231 24.01 -7.47 1.15
C VAL A 231 23.51 -7.98 2.50
N VAL A 232 23.95 -7.34 3.59
CA VAL A 232 23.47 -7.60 4.94
C VAL A 232 22.50 -6.49 5.32
N VAL A 233 21.23 -6.87 5.55
CA VAL A 233 20.19 -5.92 5.98
C VAL A 233 20.16 -5.91 7.51
N ALA A 234 20.44 -4.75 8.10
CA ALA A 234 20.32 -4.50 9.55
C ALA A 234 19.18 -3.46 9.75
N ALA A 235 17.97 -3.94 9.98
CA ALA A 235 16.78 -3.12 10.17
C ALA A 235 16.02 -3.55 11.42
N GLY A 236 15.52 -2.58 12.20
CA GLY A 236 14.77 -2.79 13.44
C GLY A 236 15.53 -2.37 14.69
N SER A 237 14.99 -2.75 15.85
CA SER A 237 15.60 -2.44 17.15
C SER A 237 16.93 -3.18 17.34
N ILE A 238 17.93 -2.49 17.88
CA ILE A 238 19.24 -3.08 18.23
C ILE A 238 19.09 -3.73 19.60
N VAL A 239 19.38 -5.03 19.69
CA VAL A 239 19.21 -5.85 20.90
C VAL A 239 20.35 -6.84 21.01
N ASP A 240 20.68 -7.30 22.21
CA ASP A 240 21.73 -8.29 22.41
C ASP A 240 21.36 -9.68 21.87
N GLY A 241 22.38 -10.49 21.61
CA GLY A 241 22.27 -11.90 21.29
C GLY A 241 21.74 -12.20 19.89
N ASN A 242 21.08 -13.35 19.78
CA ASN A 242 20.49 -13.82 18.53
C ASN A 242 19.05 -13.36 18.39
N GLN A 243 18.75 -12.65 17.32
CA GLN A 243 17.42 -12.12 17.04
C GLN A 243 16.91 -12.57 15.67
N PRO A 244 15.59 -12.70 15.50
CA PRO A 244 14.98 -13.01 14.19
C PRO A 244 15.10 -11.83 13.22
N PRO A 245 14.84 -12.05 11.92
CA PRO A 245 14.70 -10.97 10.94
C PRO A 245 13.67 -9.91 11.38
N GLY A 246 14.01 -8.62 11.21
CA GLY A 246 13.23 -7.48 11.71
C GLY A 246 13.76 -6.91 13.01
N MET A 247 14.82 -7.52 13.59
CA MET A 247 15.60 -6.99 14.71
C MET A 247 17.10 -7.11 14.39
N ILE A 248 17.90 -6.23 14.98
CA ILE A 248 19.36 -6.25 14.86
C ILE A 248 19.92 -6.88 16.13
N GLY A 249 20.19 -8.19 16.08
CA GLY A 249 20.85 -8.90 17.19
C GLY A 249 22.36 -8.84 17.04
N GLY A 250 23.07 -8.53 18.14
CA GLY A 250 24.54 -8.44 18.13
C GLY A 250 25.19 -9.69 17.55
N ASP A 251 24.82 -10.88 18.02
CA ASP A 251 25.41 -12.15 17.59
C ASP A 251 24.90 -12.61 16.21
N SER A 252 23.59 -12.49 15.96
CA SER A 252 23.02 -12.92 14.68
C SER A 252 23.50 -12.05 13.51
N THR A 253 23.60 -10.73 13.70
CA THR A 253 24.11 -9.82 12.67
C THR A 253 25.61 -9.99 12.44
N ALA A 254 26.41 -10.13 13.51
CA ALA A 254 27.84 -10.40 13.38
C ALA A 254 28.13 -11.70 12.62
N ARG A 255 27.27 -12.71 12.77
CA ARG A 255 27.38 -13.99 12.04
C ARG A 255 27.12 -13.87 10.55
N LEU A 256 26.22 -12.96 10.15
CA LEU A 256 25.93 -12.67 8.73
C LEU A 256 27.07 -11.91 8.04
N ILE A 257 27.87 -11.15 8.81
CA ILE A 257 29.00 -10.36 8.29
C ILE A 257 30.26 -11.21 8.15
N ARG A 258 30.44 -12.24 8.98
CA ARG A 258 31.57 -13.17 8.95
C ARG A 258 31.44 -14.25 7.87
#